data_7d2baf83184f7aab16f086a86b1ac8e0
#
_entry.id   7d2baf83184f7aab16f086a86b1ac8e0
#
_cell.length_a   1.000
_cell.length_b   1.000
_cell.length_c   1.000
_cell.angle_alpha   90.00
_cell.angle_beta   90.00
_cell.angle_gamma   90.00
#
_symmetry.space_group_name_H-M   'P 1'
#
loop_
_entity.id
_entity.type
_entity.pdbx_description
1 polymer ?
#
loop_
_entity_poly.entity_id
_entity_poly.type
_entity_poly.pdbx_seq_one_letter_code
_entity_poly.pdbx_strand_id
1 'polypeptide(L)'
;MLARPPTASILLRSPFSCLPARRLSLSSAPPSAFFSCRLSTAATRPPPTAQRALLYVPGSNPKQLKKCLGGGLAQSQPDALILDLEDSVRAEKKGEARRNVLDALQATPDCPSQKFVRINSKQLGLDDLEVLLTTPHLEGLVLPKVHSAADVQLVDRFIEEHGLRETKDKLRIVASIESPLALLNLREIATSSTRISSLLFAAEDFCASSGLIRTPSRREMLFARSSVVTAAKAFGLKAVDLVCVQYKGDEALGVLEDEAREGRELGFDGKQAIHPAQVNVIQAAFTPSPAAIERALAILSQYEAARSSGAGAYGLENADGSSSMIDAPMLLQAEGTLAQARAAGVDV
;
A
#
# COMPACT_ATOMS: atom_id res chain seq x y z
N MET A 1 -47.05 -49.43 -23.06
CA MET A 1 -46.64 -50.62 -22.26
C MET A 1 -45.17 -50.50 -21.97
N LEU A 2 -44.84 -50.10 -20.74
CA LEU A 2 -43.55 -50.36 -20.13
C LEU A 2 -43.62 -49.92 -18.68
N ALA A 3 -43.28 -50.79 -17.79
CA ALA A 3 -43.57 -50.82 -16.38
C ALA A 3 -42.66 -49.85 -15.56
N ARG A 4 -43.25 -49.28 -14.50
CA ARG A 4 -42.50 -48.57 -13.40
C ARG A 4 -42.03 -49.59 -12.36
N PRO A 5 -40.83 -49.44 -11.77
CA PRO A 5 -40.44 -50.19 -10.59
C PRO A 5 -40.92 -49.51 -9.30
N PRO A 6 -40.99 -50.22 -8.15
CA PRO A 6 -41.69 -49.81 -6.94
C PRO A 6 -40.84 -48.93 -6.01
N THR A 7 -41.52 -48.02 -5.32
CA THR A 7 -41.01 -47.17 -4.22
C THR A 7 -40.82 -47.99 -2.94
N ALA A 8 -39.61 -47.98 -2.40
CA ALA A 8 -39.29 -48.51 -1.08
C ALA A 8 -39.32 -47.36 -0.04
N SER A 9 -40.24 -47.45 0.93
CA SER A 9 -40.36 -46.59 2.09
C SER A 9 -39.40 -47.06 3.17
N ILE A 10 -38.45 -46.22 3.59
CA ILE A 10 -37.59 -46.46 4.77
C ILE A 10 -38.13 -45.66 5.93
N LEU A 11 -38.64 -46.37 6.94
CA LEU A 11 -39.02 -45.86 8.25
C LEU A 11 -37.77 -45.56 9.09
N LEU A 12 -37.53 -44.31 9.41
CA LEU A 12 -36.54 -43.90 10.42
C LEU A 12 -37.18 -43.90 11.80
N ARG A 13 -36.75 -44.81 12.64
CA ARG A 13 -37.01 -44.80 14.10
C ARG A 13 -35.91 -43.97 14.79
N SER A 14 -36.32 -42.96 15.52
CA SER A 14 -35.47 -42.26 16.49
C SER A 14 -35.62 -42.88 17.89
N PRO A 15 -34.55 -43.00 18.67
CA PRO A 15 -34.67 -43.08 20.10
C PRO A 15 -34.12 -41.79 20.75
N PHE A 16 -34.99 -40.96 21.27
CA PHE A 16 -34.62 -39.96 22.28
C PHE A 16 -34.53 -40.64 23.63
N SER A 17 -33.33 -40.66 24.24
CA SER A 17 -33.13 -40.94 25.66
C SER A 17 -32.88 -39.63 26.39
N CYS A 18 -33.77 -39.32 27.33
CA CYS A 18 -33.63 -38.22 28.29
C CYS A 18 -32.47 -38.46 29.26
N LEU A 19 -31.58 -37.48 29.40
CA LEU A 19 -30.68 -37.38 30.52
C LEU A 19 -31.04 -36.17 31.40
N PRO A 20 -30.87 -36.23 32.72
CA PRO A 20 -31.43 -35.26 33.67
C PRO A 20 -30.58 -33.97 33.72
N ALA A 21 -31.27 -32.85 33.89
CA ALA A 21 -30.70 -31.52 34.07
C ALA A 21 -29.84 -31.42 35.33
N ARG A 22 -28.55 -31.18 35.18
CA ARG A 22 -27.69 -30.69 36.24
C ARG A 22 -27.86 -29.19 36.38
N ARG A 23 -28.26 -28.71 37.55
CA ARG A 23 -28.24 -27.31 37.97
C ARG A 23 -26.77 -26.85 38.01
N LEU A 24 -26.38 -25.93 37.12
CA LEU A 24 -25.14 -25.19 37.25
C LEU A 24 -25.43 -23.90 38.04
N SER A 25 -24.75 -23.78 39.16
CA SER A 25 -24.73 -22.58 39.99
C SER A 25 -24.04 -21.45 39.23
N LEU A 26 -24.72 -20.33 39.04
CA LEU A 26 -24.16 -19.09 38.53
C LEU A 26 -23.20 -18.50 39.56
N SER A 27 -21.92 -18.63 39.33
CA SER A 27 -20.87 -17.85 39.98
C SER A 27 -20.75 -16.51 39.25
N SER A 28 -20.97 -15.43 40.00
CA SER A 28 -20.80 -14.05 39.52
C SER A 28 -19.34 -13.75 39.25
N ALA A 29 -18.94 -13.67 37.99
CA ALA A 29 -17.67 -13.11 37.58
C ALA A 29 -17.86 -11.64 37.12
N PRO A 30 -16.90 -10.73 37.40
CA PRO A 30 -17.03 -9.32 37.07
C PRO A 30 -16.87 -9.08 35.58
N PRO A 31 -17.52 -8.02 35.01
CA PRO A 31 -17.42 -7.69 33.62
C PRO A 31 -16.16 -6.85 33.36
N SER A 32 -15.06 -7.47 32.95
CA SER A 32 -13.96 -6.78 32.33
C SER A 32 -12.99 -7.76 31.64
N ALA A 33 -13.35 -8.18 30.45
CA ALA A 33 -12.39 -8.74 29.52
C ALA A 33 -12.67 -8.09 28.16
N PHE A 34 -12.17 -6.87 27.99
CA PHE A 34 -11.95 -6.33 26.64
C PHE A 34 -11.02 -7.32 25.92
N PHE A 35 -11.51 -7.85 24.82
CA PHE A 35 -10.74 -8.65 23.88
C PHE A 35 -9.58 -7.78 23.38
N SER A 36 -8.45 -7.82 24.09
CA SER A 36 -7.18 -7.40 23.56
C SER A 36 -6.76 -8.46 22.55
N CYS A 37 -7.13 -8.26 21.29
CA CYS A 37 -6.51 -8.95 20.19
C CYS A 37 -5.05 -8.47 20.16
N ARG A 38 -4.17 -9.16 20.90
CA ARG A 38 -2.72 -8.99 20.77
C ARG A 38 -2.37 -9.48 19.38
N LEU A 39 -2.36 -8.55 18.42
CA LEU A 39 -1.57 -8.71 17.22
C LEU A 39 -0.14 -9.01 17.68
N SER A 40 0.36 -10.14 17.24
CA SER A 40 1.74 -10.59 17.38
C SER A 40 2.69 -9.40 17.30
N THR A 41 3.65 -9.34 18.21
CA THR A 41 4.71 -8.34 18.26
C THR A 41 5.43 -8.26 16.91
N ALA A 42 4.89 -7.47 16.00
CA ALA A 42 5.61 -7.02 14.83
C ALA A 42 6.78 -6.19 15.36
N ALA A 43 8.00 -6.56 14.97
CA ALA A 43 9.17 -5.73 15.14
C ALA A 43 8.77 -4.29 14.80
N THR A 44 9.09 -3.33 15.67
CA THR A 44 8.69 -1.93 15.54
C THR A 44 9.16 -1.41 14.18
N ARG A 45 8.23 -1.35 13.22
CA ARG A 45 8.48 -0.70 11.94
C ARG A 45 8.85 0.77 12.23
N PRO A 46 9.89 1.30 11.57
CA PRO A 46 10.15 2.72 11.65
C PRO A 46 8.90 3.52 11.23
N PRO A 47 8.73 4.74 11.76
CA PRO A 47 7.57 5.56 11.41
C PRO A 47 7.44 5.66 9.89
N PRO A 48 6.23 5.55 9.37
CA PRO A 48 6.00 5.54 7.93
C PRO A 48 6.41 6.89 7.34
N THR A 49 7.46 6.90 6.54
CA THR A 49 7.76 8.03 5.65
C THR A 49 6.64 8.17 4.61
N ALA A 50 6.32 9.39 4.22
CA ALA A 50 5.33 9.61 3.17
C ALA A 50 5.74 8.88 1.88
N GLN A 51 4.77 8.32 1.18
CA GLN A 51 4.92 7.72 -0.15
C GLN A 51 3.75 8.18 -1.03
N ARG A 52 3.55 9.52 -1.10
CA ARG A 52 2.47 10.12 -1.87
C ARG A 52 2.75 10.07 -3.37
N ALA A 53 3.95 10.52 -3.76
CA ALA A 53 4.39 10.52 -5.16
C ALA A 53 5.63 9.65 -5.34
N LEU A 54 5.53 8.61 -6.19
CA LEU A 54 6.61 7.70 -6.54
C LEU A 54 6.94 7.90 -8.02
N LEU A 55 8.06 8.57 -8.31
CA LEU A 55 8.45 8.96 -9.67
C LEU A 55 9.37 7.92 -10.31
N TYR A 56 8.95 7.37 -11.46
CA TYR A 56 9.78 6.50 -12.27
C TYR A 56 10.86 7.26 -13.04
N VAL A 57 12.08 6.72 -13.02
CA VAL A 57 13.25 7.26 -13.73
C VAL A 57 13.93 6.11 -14.50
N PRO A 58 13.97 6.14 -15.84
CA PRO A 58 14.59 5.09 -16.63
C PRO A 58 16.08 4.93 -16.31
N GLY A 59 16.49 3.72 -15.93
CA GLY A 59 17.90 3.37 -15.63
C GLY A 59 18.83 3.47 -16.82
N SER A 60 18.29 3.43 -18.03
CA SER A 60 19.06 3.61 -19.27
C SER A 60 19.45 5.06 -19.57
N ASN A 61 19.00 6.03 -18.76
CA ASN A 61 19.27 7.46 -18.97
C ASN A 61 20.10 8.06 -17.80
N PRO A 62 21.44 8.03 -17.89
CA PRO A 62 22.30 8.50 -16.79
C PRO A 62 22.16 10.01 -16.51
N LYS A 63 21.80 10.82 -17.50
CA LYS A 63 21.56 12.26 -17.30
C LYS A 63 20.32 12.49 -16.42
N GLN A 64 19.27 11.71 -16.66
CA GLN A 64 18.01 11.81 -15.92
C GLN A 64 18.18 11.26 -14.50
N LEU A 65 18.89 10.13 -14.33
CA LEU A 65 19.27 9.61 -13.01
C LEU A 65 20.02 10.65 -12.20
N LYS A 66 21.09 11.23 -12.74
CA LYS A 66 21.87 12.28 -12.06
C LYS A 66 21.02 13.50 -11.71
N LYS A 67 20.15 13.95 -12.60
CA LYS A 67 19.25 15.10 -12.36
C LYS A 67 18.28 14.80 -11.21
N CYS A 68 17.61 13.63 -11.24
CA CYS A 68 16.58 13.30 -10.27
C CYS A 68 17.16 13.02 -8.87
N LEU A 69 18.25 12.27 -8.78
CA LEU A 69 18.90 11.92 -7.52
C LEU A 69 19.73 13.10 -6.95
N GLY A 70 20.31 13.92 -7.79
CA GLY A 70 21.16 15.04 -7.40
C GLY A 70 20.43 16.35 -7.03
N GLY A 71 19.13 16.30 -6.73
CA GLY A 71 18.35 17.47 -6.30
C GLY A 71 17.88 18.38 -7.44
N GLY A 72 18.05 17.99 -8.70
CA GLY A 72 17.57 18.76 -9.89
C GLY A 72 16.05 18.83 -10.03
N LEU A 73 15.29 18.30 -9.04
CA LEU A 73 13.83 18.35 -8.93
C LEU A 73 13.36 19.22 -7.76
N ALA A 74 14.16 20.17 -7.28
CA ALA A 74 13.93 20.93 -6.06
C ALA A 74 12.50 21.49 -5.87
N GLN A 75 11.82 21.85 -6.97
CA GLN A 75 10.41 22.31 -6.93
C GLN A 75 9.37 21.20 -7.04
N SER A 76 9.79 19.97 -7.35
CA SER A 76 8.91 18.81 -7.58
C SER A 76 9.60 17.54 -7.06
N GLN A 77 10.14 17.62 -5.82
CA GLN A 77 10.84 16.51 -5.21
C GLN A 77 9.84 15.42 -4.81
N PRO A 78 9.89 14.21 -5.41
CA PRO A 78 8.99 13.13 -5.04
C PRO A 78 9.36 12.54 -3.68
N ASP A 79 8.40 11.89 -3.01
CA ASP A 79 8.69 11.17 -1.77
C ASP A 79 9.59 9.95 -2.05
N ALA A 80 9.43 9.32 -3.22
CA ALA A 80 10.28 8.22 -3.66
C ALA A 80 10.63 8.32 -5.15
N LEU A 81 11.84 7.93 -5.49
CA LEU A 81 12.30 7.68 -6.86
C LEU A 81 12.31 6.17 -7.11
N ILE A 82 11.73 5.73 -8.22
CA ILE A 82 11.80 4.35 -8.69
C ILE A 82 12.73 4.32 -9.91
N LEU A 83 13.97 3.89 -9.68
CA LEU A 83 14.96 3.73 -10.74
C LEU A 83 14.62 2.45 -11.50
N ASP A 84 14.22 2.59 -12.75
CA ASP A 84 13.61 1.51 -13.50
C ASP A 84 14.61 0.71 -14.32
N LEU A 85 14.65 -0.59 -14.11
CA LEU A 85 15.42 -1.56 -14.90
C LEU A 85 14.52 -2.43 -15.79
N GLU A 86 13.19 -2.27 -15.67
CA GLU A 86 12.23 -3.16 -16.34
C GLU A 86 11.70 -2.53 -17.63
N ASP A 87 10.45 -2.17 -17.75
CA ASP A 87 9.76 -1.85 -19.01
C ASP A 87 10.32 -0.63 -19.75
N SER A 88 10.82 0.38 -19.04
CA SER A 88 11.43 1.56 -19.68
C SER A 88 12.82 1.30 -20.28
N VAL A 89 13.37 0.11 -20.09
CA VAL A 89 14.71 -0.27 -20.54
C VAL A 89 14.64 -1.40 -21.55
N ARG A 90 15.20 -1.20 -22.75
CA ARG A 90 15.29 -2.23 -23.79
C ARG A 90 16.16 -3.41 -23.34
N ALA A 91 15.88 -4.61 -23.85
CA ALA A 91 16.55 -5.84 -23.44
C ALA A 91 18.09 -5.74 -23.56
N GLU A 92 18.58 -5.21 -24.66
CA GLU A 92 20.02 -5.04 -24.93
C GLU A 92 20.71 -3.98 -24.05
N LYS A 93 19.91 -3.13 -23.38
CA LYS A 93 20.40 -2.07 -22.49
C LYS A 93 20.34 -2.42 -21.00
N LYS A 94 19.80 -3.58 -20.63
CA LYS A 94 19.61 -3.98 -19.23
C LYS A 94 20.92 -3.94 -18.42
N GLY A 95 21.98 -4.52 -18.96
CA GLY A 95 23.30 -4.51 -18.29
C GLY A 95 23.93 -3.12 -18.14
N GLU A 96 23.73 -2.22 -19.11
CA GLU A 96 24.17 -0.82 -19.02
C GLU A 96 23.33 -0.07 -17.99
N ALA A 97 22.00 -0.22 -18.03
CA ALA A 97 21.09 0.45 -17.10
C ALA A 97 21.36 0.05 -15.63
N ARG A 98 21.66 -1.23 -15.38
CA ARG A 98 22.06 -1.75 -14.06
C ARG A 98 23.27 -1.03 -13.50
N ARG A 99 24.33 -0.87 -14.32
CA ARG A 99 25.52 -0.12 -13.92
C ARG A 99 25.22 1.35 -13.69
N ASN A 100 24.48 2.00 -14.59
CA ASN A 100 24.11 3.40 -14.43
C ASN A 100 23.34 3.66 -13.14
N VAL A 101 22.43 2.76 -12.75
CA VAL A 101 21.67 2.86 -11.51
C VAL A 101 22.58 2.69 -10.29
N LEU A 102 23.49 1.70 -10.30
CA LEU A 102 24.46 1.52 -9.22
C LEU A 102 25.34 2.77 -9.03
N ASP A 103 25.94 3.26 -10.12
CA ASP A 103 26.81 4.44 -10.11
C ASP A 103 26.05 5.67 -9.60
N ALA A 104 24.80 5.84 -10.02
CA ALA A 104 23.97 6.95 -9.58
C ALA A 104 23.61 6.86 -8.08
N LEU A 105 23.29 5.68 -7.57
CA LEU A 105 23.05 5.47 -6.13
C LEU A 105 24.28 5.76 -5.28
N GLN A 106 25.46 5.35 -5.73
CA GLN A 106 26.72 5.60 -5.04
C GLN A 106 27.12 7.08 -5.06
N ALA A 107 26.83 7.77 -6.17
CA ALA A 107 27.19 9.19 -6.34
C ALA A 107 26.26 10.15 -5.56
N THR A 108 25.07 9.70 -5.14
CA THR A 108 24.05 10.55 -4.50
C THR A 108 23.47 9.93 -3.22
N PRO A 109 24.32 9.71 -2.18
CA PRO A 109 23.87 9.11 -0.92
C PRO A 109 22.79 9.97 -0.22
N ASP A 110 22.90 11.29 -0.30
CA ASP A 110 22.07 12.26 0.43
C ASP A 110 20.81 12.72 -0.33
N CYS A 111 20.35 11.93 -1.31
CA CYS A 111 19.11 12.24 -2.00
C CYS A 111 17.93 12.28 -1.01
N PRO A 112 17.13 13.38 -0.98
CA PRO A 112 16.02 13.52 -0.02
C PRO A 112 14.84 12.58 -0.30
N SER A 113 14.71 12.06 -1.54
CA SER A 113 13.72 11.05 -1.87
C SER A 113 14.19 9.66 -1.47
N GLN A 114 13.25 8.79 -1.09
CA GLN A 114 13.54 7.37 -0.94
C GLN A 114 14.00 6.76 -2.28
N LYS A 115 14.97 5.88 -2.24
CA LYS A 115 15.57 5.27 -3.44
C LYS A 115 15.14 3.82 -3.57
N PHE A 116 14.20 3.59 -4.48
CA PHE A 116 13.75 2.26 -4.88
C PHE A 116 14.28 1.93 -6.27
N VAL A 117 14.48 0.65 -6.53
CA VAL A 117 14.78 0.15 -7.89
C VAL A 117 13.70 -0.83 -8.30
N ARG A 118 13.05 -0.60 -9.46
CA ARG A 118 12.22 -1.63 -10.07
C ARG A 118 13.13 -2.58 -10.84
N ILE A 119 13.30 -3.77 -10.30
CA ILE A 119 14.10 -4.84 -10.89
C ILE A 119 13.31 -5.57 -11.98
N ASN A 120 13.98 -6.36 -12.79
CA ASN A 120 13.31 -7.27 -13.71
C ASN A 120 12.65 -8.45 -12.96
N SER A 121 11.79 -9.18 -13.63
CA SER A 121 11.19 -10.40 -13.08
C SER A 121 12.12 -11.64 -13.28
N LYS A 122 11.92 -12.67 -12.47
CA LYS A 122 12.59 -13.97 -12.57
C LYS A 122 14.13 -13.85 -12.49
N GLN A 123 14.86 -14.66 -13.28
CA GLN A 123 16.31 -14.72 -13.23
C GLN A 123 16.98 -13.37 -13.50
N LEU A 124 16.46 -12.61 -14.47
CA LEU A 124 17.02 -11.29 -14.78
C LEU A 124 16.93 -10.31 -13.59
N GLY A 125 15.92 -10.48 -12.74
CA GLY A 125 15.79 -9.71 -11.48
C GLY A 125 16.84 -10.12 -10.44
N LEU A 126 17.20 -11.41 -10.37
CA LEU A 126 18.29 -11.87 -9.51
C LEU A 126 19.64 -11.33 -9.99
N ASP A 127 19.86 -11.30 -11.30
CA ASP A 127 21.06 -10.67 -11.89
C ASP A 127 21.12 -9.16 -11.58
N ASP A 128 19.96 -8.47 -11.49
CA ASP A 128 19.91 -7.08 -11.05
C ASP A 128 20.32 -6.96 -9.58
N LEU A 129 19.84 -7.87 -8.73
CA LEU A 129 20.15 -7.88 -7.31
C LEU A 129 21.61 -8.14 -7.01
N GLU A 130 22.28 -9.04 -7.73
CA GLU A 130 23.72 -9.28 -7.58
C GLU A 130 24.54 -8.00 -7.64
N VAL A 131 24.13 -7.06 -8.49
CA VAL A 131 24.81 -5.77 -8.65
C VAL A 131 24.32 -4.75 -7.62
N LEU A 132 23.00 -4.65 -7.43
CA LEU A 132 22.41 -3.62 -6.60
C LEU A 132 22.64 -3.82 -5.10
N LEU A 133 22.76 -5.04 -4.64
CA LEU A 133 23.02 -5.34 -3.21
C LEU A 133 24.45 -5.02 -2.77
N THR A 134 25.31 -4.56 -3.67
CA THR A 134 26.68 -4.12 -3.36
C THR A 134 26.75 -2.68 -2.83
N THR A 135 25.64 -1.91 -2.90
CA THR A 135 25.58 -0.53 -2.39
C THR A 135 24.75 -0.42 -1.12
N PRO A 136 25.18 0.36 -0.12
CA PRO A 136 24.37 0.63 1.08
C PRO A 136 23.26 1.67 0.86
N HIS A 137 23.20 2.29 -0.32
CA HIS A 137 22.31 3.42 -0.60
C HIS A 137 20.97 3.03 -1.23
N LEU A 138 20.73 1.73 -1.46
CA LEU A 138 19.45 1.19 -1.89
C LEU A 138 18.52 1.04 -0.69
N GLU A 139 17.33 1.63 -0.75
CA GLU A 139 16.35 1.59 0.34
C GLU A 139 15.24 0.58 0.11
N GLY A 140 14.98 0.24 -1.13
CA GLY A 140 13.97 -0.77 -1.45
C GLY A 140 13.91 -1.16 -2.91
N LEU A 141 13.05 -2.14 -3.16
CA LEU A 141 12.82 -2.74 -4.46
C LEU A 141 11.34 -2.65 -4.82
N VAL A 142 11.06 -2.41 -6.09
CA VAL A 142 9.75 -2.66 -6.68
C VAL A 142 9.84 -3.97 -7.45
N LEU A 143 9.04 -4.95 -7.04
CA LEU A 143 8.96 -6.28 -7.66
C LEU A 143 7.84 -6.28 -8.68
N PRO A 144 8.13 -6.32 -9.99
CA PRO A 144 7.12 -6.45 -11.01
C PRO A 144 6.62 -7.90 -11.09
N LYS A 145 5.45 -8.07 -11.66
CA LYS A 145 4.88 -9.37 -12.04
C LYS A 145 4.84 -10.40 -10.90
N VAL A 146 4.51 -9.91 -9.69
CA VAL A 146 4.29 -10.77 -8.54
C VAL A 146 2.95 -11.49 -8.72
N HIS A 147 2.97 -12.82 -8.72
CA HIS A 147 1.77 -13.64 -8.83
C HIS A 147 1.43 -14.41 -7.55
N SER A 148 2.43 -14.64 -6.70
CA SER A 148 2.32 -15.45 -5.49
C SER A 148 3.31 -15.06 -4.40
N ALA A 149 3.15 -15.62 -3.21
CA ALA A 149 4.11 -15.52 -2.12
C ALA A 149 5.52 -16.00 -2.52
N ALA A 150 5.60 -17.01 -3.39
CA ALA A 150 6.87 -17.59 -3.81
C ALA A 150 7.76 -16.59 -4.57
N ASP A 151 7.16 -15.69 -5.36
CA ASP A 151 7.90 -14.67 -6.11
C ASP A 151 8.61 -13.69 -5.15
N VAL A 152 7.91 -13.27 -4.10
CA VAL A 152 8.48 -12.40 -3.05
C VAL A 152 9.53 -13.14 -2.23
N GLN A 153 9.24 -14.37 -1.80
CA GLN A 153 10.14 -15.19 -0.98
C GLN A 153 11.44 -15.53 -1.69
N LEU A 154 11.42 -15.66 -3.02
CA LEU A 154 12.64 -15.86 -3.82
C LEU A 154 13.57 -14.65 -3.65
N VAL A 155 13.05 -13.45 -3.81
CA VAL A 155 13.82 -12.20 -3.67
C VAL A 155 14.24 -11.98 -2.21
N ASP A 156 13.36 -12.25 -1.26
CA ASP A 156 13.66 -12.12 0.17
C ASP A 156 14.84 -13.01 0.59
N ARG A 157 14.83 -14.28 0.20
CA ARG A 157 15.96 -15.20 0.43
C ARG A 157 17.24 -14.69 -0.22
N PHE A 158 17.17 -14.22 -1.46
CA PHE A 158 18.34 -13.69 -2.16
C PHE A 158 18.95 -12.48 -1.42
N ILE A 159 18.10 -11.59 -0.89
CA ILE A 159 18.54 -10.47 -0.05
C ILE A 159 19.20 -10.96 1.24
N GLU A 160 18.62 -11.97 1.91
CA GLU A 160 19.20 -12.53 3.13
C GLU A 160 20.59 -13.15 2.89
N GLU A 161 20.77 -13.82 1.78
CA GLU A 161 22.02 -14.53 1.42
C GLU A 161 23.12 -13.58 0.92
N HIS A 162 22.76 -12.54 0.15
CA HIS A 162 23.72 -11.70 -0.59
C HIS A 162 23.73 -10.24 -0.17
N GLY A 163 22.74 -9.79 0.59
CA GLY A 163 22.63 -8.38 1.02
C GLY A 163 23.70 -7.98 2.00
N LEU A 164 24.14 -6.72 1.93
CA LEU A 164 25.07 -6.14 2.90
C LEU A 164 24.50 -6.21 4.31
N ARG A 165 25.30 -6.64 5.26
CA ARG A 165 24.88 -6.86 6.66
C ARG A 165 24.28 -5.62 7.31
N GLU A 166 24.80 -4.44 6.99
CA GLU A 166 24.35 -3.15 7.56
C GLU A 166 23.06 -2.61 6.97
N THR A 167 22.64 -3.11 5.79
CA THR A 167 21.50 -2.54 5.06
C THR A 167 20.40 -3.55 4.75
N LYS A 168 20.71 -4.84 4.67
CA LYS A 168 19.73 -5.86 4.25
C LYS A 168 18.45 -5.82 5.08
N ASP A 169 18.52 -5.61 6.39
CA ASP A 169 17.35 -5.57 7.26
C ASP A 169 16.46 -4.32 7.04
N LYS A 170 17.02 -3.29 6.42
CA LYS A 170 16.32 -2.02 6.11
C LYS A 170 15.66 -2.04 4.74
N LEU A 171 16.10 -2.92 3.83
CA LEU A 171 15.55 -3.01 2.48
C LEU A 171 14.04 -3.31 2.53
N ARG A 172 13.27 -2.52 1.80
CA ARG A 172 11.82 -2.68 1.66
C ARG A 172 11.45 -3.25 0.31
N ILE A 173 10.32 -3.94 0.26
CA ILE A 173 9.75 -4.50 -0.96
C ILE A 173 8.39 -3.87 -1.20
N VAL A 174 8.19 -3.35 -2.40
CA VAL A 174 6.92 -2.95 -2.97
C VAL A 174 6.49 -4.02 -3.95
N ALA A 175 5.44 -4.76 -3.66
CA ALA A 175 4.93 -5.81 -4.54
C ALA A 175 3.95 -5.21 -5.56
N SER A 176 4.22 -5.39 -6.86
CA SER A 176 3.36 -4.90 -7.93
C SER A 176 2.28 -5.93 -8.27
N ILE A 177 1.03 -5.50 -8.17
CA ILE A 177 -0.18 -6.29 -8.44
C ILE A 177 -0.64 -5.96 -9.85
N GLU A 178 -0.38 -6.87 -10.78
CA GLU A 178 -0.45 -6.66 -12.23
C GLU A 178 -1.32 -7.68 -12.95
N SER A 179 -1.95 -8.60 -12.21
CA SER A 179 -2.73 -9.68 -12.81
C SER A 179 -3.88 -10.13 -11.92
N PRO A 180 -4.93 -10.76 -12.50
CA PRO A 180 -5.99 -11.39 -11.72
C PRO A 180 -5.48 -12.44 -10.73
N LEU A 181 -4.43 -13.18 -11.08
CA LEU A 181 -3.84 -14.17 -10.18
C LEU A 181 -3.20 -13.50 -8.95
N ALA A 182 -2.45 -12.41 -9.15
CA ALA A 182 -1.91 -11.61 -8.04
C ALA A 182 -3.03 -11.07 -7.14
N LEU A 183 -4.14 -10.62 -7.74
CA LEU A 183 -5.29 -10.11 -7.00
C LEU A 183 -5.93 -11.17 -6.11
N LEU A 184 -6.05 -12.40 -6.59
CA LEU A 184 -6.58 -13.52 -5.81
C LEU A 184 -5.64 -13.94 -4.67
N ASN A 185 -4.33 -13.72 -4.82
CA ASN A 185 -3.30 -14.10 -3.86
C ASN A 185 -2.84 -12.93 -2.95
N LEU A 186 -3.57 -11.83 -2.91
CA LEU A 186 -3.17 -10.61 -2.15
C LEU A 186 -2.78 -10.89 -0.70
N ARG A 187 -3.55 -11.74 0.00
CA ARG A 187 -3.25 -12.11 1.39
C ARG A 187 -1.89 -12.80 1.50
N GLU A 188 -1.66 -13.79 0.67
CA GLU A 188 -0.42 -14.57 0.70
C GLU A 188 0.78 -13.71 0.31
N ILE A 189 0.63 -12.85 -0.70
CA ILE A 189 1.66 -11.89 -1.11
C ILE A 189 1.95 -10.93 0.05
N ALA A 190 0.92 -10.29 0.62
CA ALA A 190 1.09 -9.27 1.67
C ALA A 190 1.76 -9.80 2.95
N THR A 191 1.68 -11.11 3.21
CA THR A 191 2.25 -11.75 4.42
C THR A 191 3.50 -12.57 4.14
N SER A 192 3.99 -12.62 2.91
CA SER A 192 5.08 -13.50 2.48
C SER A 192 6.47 -13.10 3.00
N SER A 193 6.67 -11.84 3.35
CA SER A 193 7.92 -11.30 3.92
C SER A 193 7.66 -10.08 4.81
N THR A 194 8.45 -9.92 5.84
CA THR A 194 8.44 -8.72 6.71
C THR A 194 9.01 -7.48 6.02
N ARG A 195 9.67 -7.64 4.87
CA ARG A 195 10.19 -6.55 4.03
C ARG A 195 9.10 -5.86 3.21
N ILE A 196 7.94 -6.51 2.99
CA ILE A 196 6.87 -5.87 2.23
C ILE A 196 6.41 -4.63 2.99
N SER A 197 6.48 -3.49 2.32
CA SER A 197 6.06 -2.19 2.83
C SER A 197 4.80 -1.67 2.13
N SER A 198 4.60 -2.08 0.89
CA SER A 198 3.54 -1.53 0.04
C SER A 198 3.05 -2.56 -0.99
N LEU A 199 1.77 -2.46 -1.34
CA LEU A 199 1.18 -3.07 -2.52
C LEU A 199 0.95 -1.96 -3.56
N LEU A 200 1.41 -2.18 -4.78
CA LEU A 200 1.31 -1.23 -5.89
C LEU A 200 0.39 -1.80 -6.96
N PHE A 201 -0.59 -1.04 -7.42
CA PHE A 201 -1.49 -1.45 -8.49
C PHE A 201 -0.97 -0.98 -9.86
N ALA A 202 -0.54 -1.90 -10.72
CA ALA A 202 -0.06 -1.62 -12.07
C ALA A 202 -1.17 -1.87 -13.09
N ALA A 203 -1.89 -0.81 -13.42
CA ALA A 203 -3.14 -0.88 -14.19
C ALA A 203 -2.95 -1.35 -15.63
N GLU A 204 -1.85 -0.96 -16.30
CA GLU A 204 -1.64 -1.31 -17.71
C GLU A 204 -1.49 -2.82 -17.89
N ASP A 205 -0.59 -3.43 -17.09
CA ASP A 205 -0.37 -4.87 -17.11
C ASP A 205 -1.60 -5.63 -16.57
N PHE A 206 -2.29 -5.09 -15.56
CA PHE A 206 -3.51 -5.66 -15.05
C PHE A 206 -4.61 -5.72 -16.12
N CYS A 207 -4.84 -4.62 -16.85
CA CYS A 207 -5.81 -4.57 -17.94
C CYS A 207 -5.42 -5.53 -19.07
N ALA A 208 -4.15 -5.55 -19.46
CA ALA A 208 -3.65 -6.43 -20.50
C ALA A 208 -3.84 -7.91 -20.12
N SER A 209 -3.52 -8.29 -18.88
CA SER A 209 -3.65 -9.68 -18.40
C SER A 209 -5.09 -10.12 -18.16
N SER A 210 -6.00 -9.16 -17.91
CA SER A 210 -7.42 -9.42 -17.64
C SER A 210 -8.30 -9.29 -18.88
N GLY A 211 -7.77 -8.76 -20.00
CA GLY A 211 -8.57 -8.40 -21.17
C GLY A 211 -9.51 -7.21 -20.94
N LEU A 212 -9.24 -6.37 -19.94
CA LEU A 212 -10.01 -5.17 -19.64
C LEU A 212 -9.62 -4.03 -20.56
N ILE A 213 -10.62 -3.24 -20.96
CA ILE A 213 -10.39 -1.99 -21.70
C ILE A 213 -10.35 -0.86 -20.68
N ARG A 214 -9.17 -0.23 -20.53
CA ARG A 214 -9.01 0.93 -19.64
C ARG A 214 -9.84 2.11 -20.15
N THR A 215 -10.69 2.64 -19.29
CA THR A 215 -11.57 3.78 -19.59
C THR A 215 -11.23 4.99 -18.71
N PRO A 216 -11.60 6.21 -19.12
CA PRO A 216 -11.45 7.39 -18.26
C PRO A 216 -12.20 7.28 -16.94
N SER A 217 -13.29 6.50 -16.88
CA SER A 217 -14.08 6.28 -15.66
C SER A 217 -13.43 5.33 -14.66
N ARG A 218 -12.47 4.51 -15.06
CA ARG A 218 -11.74 3.53 -14.24
C ARG A 218 -12.62 2.52 -13.48
N ARG A 219 -13.91 2.46 -13.83
CA ARG A 219 -14.89 1.58 -13.14
C ARG A 219 -14.57 0.10 -13.32
N GLU A 220 -14.02 -0.27 -14.47
CA GLU A 220 -13.57 -1.62 -14.79
C GLU A 220 -12.49 -2.14 -13.83
N MET A 221 -11.73 -1.24 -13.21
CA MET A 221 -10.65 -1.55 -12.25
C MET A 221 -11.05 -1.33 -10.79
N LEU A 222 -12.26 -0.83 -10.50
CA LEU A 222 -12.67 -0.45 -9.15
C LEU A 222 -12.54 -1.60 -8.15
N PHE A 223 -13.00 -2.80 -8.52
CA PHE A 223 -12.88 -3.99 -7.67
C PHE A 223 -11.42 -4.31 -7.35
N ALA A 224 -10.54 -4.31 -8.36
CA ALA A 224 -9.13 -4.62 -8.18
C ALA A 224 -8.44 -3.58 -7.29
N ARG A 225 -8.66 -2.29 -7.55
CA ARG A 225 -8.10 -1.18 -6.75
C ARG A 225 -8.55 -1.25 -5.29
N SER A 226 -9.86 -1.43 -5.05
CA SER A 226 -10.42 -1.58 -3.69
C SER A 226 -9.88 -2.81 -2.97
N SER A 227 -9.66 -3.92 -3.68
CA SER A 227 -9.07 -5.15 -3.11
C SER A 227 -7.62 -4.93 -2.68
N VAL A 228 -6.82 -4.25 -3.50
CA VAL A 228 -5.42 -3.90 -3.15
C VAL A 228 -5.38 -3.02 -1.90
N VAL A 229 -6.22 -1.97 -1.83
CA VAL A 229 -6.32 -1.12 -0.64
C VAL A 229 -6.73 -1.92 0.59
N THR A 230 -7.78 -2.75 0.46
CA THR A 230 -8.28 -3.57 1.58
C THR A 230 -7.18 -4.50 2.12
N ALA A 231 -6.46 -5.18 1.24
CA ALA A 231 -5.36 -6.05 1.63
C ALA A 231 -4.22 -5.25 2.28
N ALA A 232 -3.81 -4.13 1.69
CA ALA A 232 -2.76 -3.30 2.25
C ALA A 232 -3.11 -2.84 3.67
N LYS A 233 -4.32 -2.31 3.89
CA LYS A 233 -4.77 -1.84 5.21
C LYS A 233 -4.91 -2.98 6.23
N ALA A 234 -5.40 -4.15 5.81
CA ALA A 234 -5.53 -5.32 6.68
C ALA A 234 -4.19 -5.80 7.24
N PHE A 235 -3.10 -5.62 6.51
CA PHE A 235 -1.76 -6.06 6.91
C PHE A 235 -0.81 -4.90 7.29
N GLY A 236 -1.33 -3.69 7.46
CA GLY A 236 -0.54 -2.52 7.86
C GLY A 236 0.48 -2.07 6.80
N LEU A 237 0.17 -2.32 5.53
CA LEU A 237 0.96 -1.92 4.38
C LEU A 237 0.42 -0.63 3.78
N LYS A 238 1.23 0.04 2.95
CA LYS A 238 0.77 1.14 2.10
C LYS A 238 0.20 0.60 0.80
N ALA A 239 -0.75 1.34 0.23
CA ALA A 239 -1.30 1.09 -1.09
C ALA A 239 -0.87 2.22 -2.04
N VAL A 240 -0.27 1.87 -3.17
CA VAL A 240 0.17 2.82 -4.21
C VAL A 240 -0.70 2.62 -5.45
N ASP A 241 -1.36 3.69 -5.87
CA ASP A 241 -2.30 3.66 -6.99
C ASP A 241 -1.60 3.70 -8.35
N LEU A 242 -2.37 3.42 -9.39
CA LEU A 242 -2.00 3.35 -10.81
C LEU A 242 -1.32 4.62 -11.33
N VAL A 243 -0.65 4.49 -12.48
CA VAL A 243 -0.07 5.58 -13.25
C VAL A 243 -1.16 6.40 -13.95
N CYS A 244 -1.07 7.73 -13.96
CA CYS A 244 -1.76 8.57 -14.93
C CYS A 244 -0.91 8.66 -16.21
N VAL A 245 -1.40 8.06 -17.28
CA VAL A 245 -0.66 8.00 -18.57
C VAL A 245 -0.68 9.33 -19.34
N GLN A 246 -1.63 10.21 -19.01
CA GLN A 246 -1.67 11.56 -19.61
C GLN A 246 -0.70 12.48 -18.85
N TYR A 247 0.32 12.97 -19.54
CA TYR A 247 1.32 13.86 -18.94
C TYR A 247 1.64 15.07 -19.84
N LYS A 248 0.96 15.21 -20.98
CA LYS A 248 1.09 16.32 -21.92
C LYS A 248 -0.27 16.84 -22.34
N GLY A 249 -0.33 18.13 -22.61
CA GLY A 249 -1.55 18.84 -23.00
C GLY A 249 -2.18 19.58 -21.83
N ASP A 250 -3.03 20.56 -22.13
CA ASP A 250 -3.60 21.48 -21.14
C ASP A 250 -4.52 20.79 -20.13
N GLU A 251 -5.16 19.69 -20.54
CA GLU A 251 -6.08 18.92 -19.70
C GLU A 251 -5.38 17.86 -18.83
N ALA A 252 -4.10 17.55 -19.10
CA ALA A 252 -3.41 16.43 -18.48
C ALA A 252 -3.31 16.54 -16.96
N LEU A 253 -3.14 17.74 -16.41
CA LEU A 253 -3.07 17.96 -14.96
C LEU A 253 -4.44 17.82 -14.30
N GLY A 254 -5.51 18.25 -14.96
CA GLY A 254 -6.89 18.07 -14.46
C GLY A 254 -7.29 16.59 -14.40
N VAL A 255 -6.94 15.81 -15.43
CA VAL A 255 -7.16 14.35 -15.41
C VAL A 255 -6.36 13.68 -14.28
N LEU A 256 -5.11 14.09 -14.07
CA LEU A 256 -4.29 13.58 -12.98
C LEU A 256 -4.88 13.93 -11.60
N GLU A 257 -5.37 15.16 -11.44
CA GLU A 257 -5.99 15.61 -10.20
C GLU A 257 -7.23 14.79 -9.85
N ASP A 258 -8.10 14.54 -10.84
CA ASP A 258 -9.28 13.68 -10.68
C ASP A 258 -8.88 12.22 -10.32
N GLU A 259 -7.89 11.66 -11.01
CA GLU A 259 -7.40 10.32 -10.69
C GLU A 259 -6.78 10.23 -9.29
N ALA A 260 -6.00 11.23 -8.89
CA ALA A 260 -5.35 11.25 -7.60
C ALA A 260 -6.36 11.44 -6.45
N ARG A 261 -7.38 12.29 -6.65
CA ARG A 261 -8.48 12.47 -5.70
C ARG A 261 -9.26 11.17 -5.51
N GLU A 262 -9.68 10.52 -6.61
CA GLU A 262 -10.37 9.23 -6.55
C GLU A 262 -9.51 8.16 -5.85
N GLY A 263 -8.22 8.07 -6.17
CA GLY A 263 -7.31 7.14 -5.51
C GLY A 263 -7.25 7.36 -4.00
N ARG A 264 -7.17 8.62 -3.56
CA ARG A 264 -7.22 8.95 -2.14
C ARG A 264 -8.55 8.58 -1.50
N GLU A 265 -9.68 8.86 -2.15
CA GLU A 265 -11.02 8.52 -1.66
C GLU A 265 -11.20 7.00 -1.52
N LEU A 266 -10.58 6.20 -2.38
CA LEU A 266 -10.52 4.74 -2.28
C LEU A 266 -9.61 4.25 -1.14
N GLY A 267 -8.76 5.11 -0.55
CA GLY A 267 -7.88 4.80 0.56
C GLY A 267 -6.44 4.45 0.20
N PHE A 268 -6.00 4.75 -1.02
CA PHE A 268 -4.58 4.69 -1.37
C PHE A 268 -3.77 5.70 -0.56
N ASP A 269 -2.49 5.40 -0.34
CA ASP A 269 -1.54 6.27 0.37
C ASP A 269 -0.74 7.16 -0.58
N GLY A 270 -0.72 6.81 -1.87
CA GLY A 270 0.01 7.52 -2.90
C GLY A 270 -0.25 6.98 -4.29
N LYS A 271 0.46 7.54 -5.26
CA LYS A 271 0.29 7.27 -6.68
C LYS A 271 1.62 7.27 -7.41
N GLN A 272 1.70 6.47 -8.45
CA GLN A 272 2.84 6.43 -9.36
C GLN A 272 2.85 7.66 -10.27
N ALA A 273 4.04 8.22 -10.52
CA ALA A 273 4.29 9.31 -11.45
C ALA A 273 5.32 8.89 -12.52
N ILE A 274 5.11 9.31 -13.75
CA ILE A 274 6.01 9.07 -14.90
C ILE A 274 6.65 10.34 -15.43
N HIS A 275 6.26 11.49 -14.89
CA HIS A 275 6.80 12.79 -15.28
C HIS A 275 6.91 13.72 -14.04
N PRO A 276 7.99 14.52 -13.89
CA PRO A 276 8.15 15.41 -12.74
C PRO A 276 6.98 16.39 -12.51
N ALA A 277 6.32 16.87 -13.57
CA ALA A 277 5.17 17.76 -13.45
C ALA A 277 3.97 17.15 -12.72
N GLN A 278 3.91 15.82 -12.60
CA GLN A 278 2.85 15.11 -11.89
C GLN A 278 3.05 15.12 -10.37
N VAL A 279 4.28 15.29 -9.89
CA VAL A 279 4.66 15.09 -8.49
C VAL A 279 3.88 15.99 -7.54
N ASN A 280 3.87 17.30 -7.80
CA ASN A 280 3.21 18.26 -6.89
C ASN A 280 1.69 18.05 -6.83
N VAL A 281 1.05 17.72 -7.95
CA VAL A 281 -0.38 17.44 -8.01
C VAL A 281 -0.72 16.21 -7.18
N ILE A 282 0.07 15.15 -7.33
CA ILE A 282 -0.11 13.92 -6.55
C ILE A 282 0.13 14.20 -5.06
N GLN A 283 1.22 14.88 -4.69
CA GLN A 283 1.50 15.19 -3.29
C GLN A 283 0.40 16.04 -2.66
N ALA A 284 -0.12 17.03 -3.37
CA ALA A 284 -1.24 17.85 -2.90
C ALA A 284 -2.50 17.00 -2.66
N ALA A 285 -2.86 16.11 -3.60
CA ALA A 285 -4.02 15.25 -3.48
C ALA A 285 -3.93 14.28 -2.30
N PHE A 286 -2.75 13.71 -2.03
CA PHE A 286 -2.52 12.73 -0.94
C PHE A 286 -2.08 13.36 0.38
N THR A 287 -2.01 14.67 0.50
CA THR A 287 -1.81 15.38 1.77
C THR A 287 -3.16 15.79 2.35
N PRO A 288 -3.43 15.58 3.66
CA PRO A 288 -4.64 16.07 4.29
C PRO A 288 -4.77 17.59 4.14
N SER A 289 -5.98 18.07 3.80
CA SER A 289 -6.25 19.51 3.72
C SER A 289 -6.18 20.17 5.09
N PRO A 290 -5.89 21.49 5.19
CA PRO A 290 -5.92 22.20 6.45
C PRO A 290 -7.24 22.01 7.22
N ALA A 291 -8.37 22.08 6.53
CA ALA A 291 -9.69 21.85 7.13
C ALA A 291 -9.87 20.41 7.69
N ALA A 292 -9.29 19.39 7.01
CA ALA A 292 -9.32 18.02 7.52
C ALA A 292 -8.44 17.86 8.77
N ILE A 293 -7.30 18.57 8.83
CA ILE A 293 -6.40 18.58 9.98
C ILE A 293 -7.08 19.29 11.17
N GLU A 294 -7.65 20.47 10.97
CA GLU A 294 -8.38 21.22 12.00
C GLU A 294 -9.53 20.40 12.57
N ARG A 295 -10.32 19.76 11.70
CA ARG A 295 -11.39 18.86 12.14
C ARG A 295 -10.86 17.68 12.97
N ALA A 296 -9.74 17.06 12.57
CA ALA A 296 -9.15 15.96 13.32
C ALA A 296 -8.66 16.41 14.71
N LEU A 297 -8.02 17.57 14.81
CA LEU A 297 -7.60 18.17 16.07
C LEU A 297 -8.79 18.47 16.97
N ALA A 298 -9.87 19.04 16.43
CA ALA A 298 -11.10 19.35 17.18
C ALA A 298 -11.74 18.06 17.74
N ILE A 299 -11.82 16.98 16.95
CA ILE A 299 -12.35 15.69 17.40
C ILE A 299 -11.55 15.16 18.60
N LEU A 300 -10.21 15.12 18.50
CA LEU A 300 -9.37 14.61 19.57
C LEU A 300 -9.44 15.48 20.83
N SER A 301 -9.39 16.82 20.68
CA SER A 301 -9.47 17.75 21.80
C SER A 301 -10.80 17.64 22.56
N GLN A 302 -11.93 17.58 21.86
CA GLN A 302 -13.25 17.44 22.48
C GLN A 302 -13.43 16.09 23.16
N TYR A 303 -12.89 15.01 22.57
CA TYR A 303 -12.90 13.69 23.20
C TYR A 303 -12.12 13.68 24.50
N GLU A 304 -10.92 14.28 24.53
CA GLU A 304 -10.12 14.38 25.75
C GLU A 304 -10.78 15.22 26.85
N ALA A 305 -11.36 16.34 26.48
CA ALA A 305 -12.10 17.20 27.40
C ALA A 305 -13.30 16.47 28.02
N ALA A 306 -14.07 15.77 27.23
CA ALA A 306 -15.22 15.03 27.68
C ALA A 306 -14.85 13.79 28.54
N ARG A 307 -13.77 13.10 28.19
CA ARG A 307 -13.20 12.00 29.00
C ARG A 307 -12.79 12.50 30.39
N SER A 308 -12.20 13.69 30.46
CA SER A 308 -11.77 14.30 31.72
C SER A 308 -12.95 14.74 32.60
N SER A 309 -14.09 15.11 32.02
CA SER A 309 -15.32 15.52 32.74
C SER A 309 -16.22 14.37 33.17
N GLY A 310 -15.90 13.10 32.76
CA GLY A 310 -16.71 11.93 33.06
C GLY A 310 -18.05 11.86 32.31
N ALA A 311 -18.23 12.66 31.26
CA ALA A 311 -19.41 12.66 30.42
C ALA A 311 -19.44 11.40 29.53
N GLY A 312 -20.56 10.69 29.52
CA GLY A 312 -20.70 9.43 28.77
C GLY A 312 -21.05 9.57 27.29
N ALA A 313 -21.31 10.79 26.80
CA ALA A 313 -21.63 11.09 25.42
C ALA A 313 -20.80 12.30 24.96
N TYR A 314 -20.18 12.20 23.80
CA TYR A 314 -19.28 13.22 23.27
C TYR A 314 -19.90 13.82 22.03
N GLY A 315 -20.24 15.14 22.07
CA GLY A 315 -20.77 15.87 20.93
C GLY A 315 -19.69 16.70 20.25
N LEU A 316 -19.57 16.59 18.94
CA LEU A 316 -18.78 17.50 18.10
C LEU A 316 -19.71 18.58 17.58
N GLU A 317 -19.44 19.85 17.90
CA GLU A 317 -20.06 20.96 17.20
C GLU A 317 -19.37 21.15 15.84
N ASN A 318 -20.12 20.96 14.77
CA ASN A 318 -19.63 21.19 13.41
C ASN A 318 -19.67 22.70 13.08
N ALA A 319 -18.91 23.13 12.08
CA ALA A 319 -18.84 24.50 11.62
C ALA A 319 -20.21 25.05 11.12
N ASP A 320 -21.16 24.18 10.80
CA ASP A 320 -22.53 24.51 10.40
C ASP A 320 -23.53 24.62 11.59
N GLY A 321 -23.02 24.48 12.83
CA GLY A 321 -23.83 24.50 14.05
C GLY A 321 -24.57 23.19 14.34
N SER A 322 -24.36 22.15 13.54
CA SER A 322 -24.87 20.80 13.82
C SER A 322 -23.98 20.08 14.83
N SER A 323 -24.58 19.15 15.60
CA SER A 323 -23.89 18.35 16.60
C SER A 323 -23.81 16.91 16.13
N SER A 324 -22.61 16.34 16.08
CA SER A 324 -22.41 14.90 15.81
C SER A 324 -21.77 14.22 17.01
N MET A 325 -22.17 12.98 17.30
CA MET A 325 -21.58 12.20 18.36
C MET A 325 -20.20 11.70 17.95
N ILE A 326 -19.18 11.93 18.79
CA ILE A 326 -17.84 11.37 18.58
C ILE A 326 -17.86 9.92 19.00
N ASP A 327 -17.53 9.03 18.09
CA ASP A 327 -17.39 7.58 18.30
C ASP A 327 -15.95 7.08 18.06
N ALA A 328 -15.68 5.81 18.40
CA ALA A 328 -14.35 5.24 18.23
C ALA A 328 -13.85 5.23 16.76
N PRO A 329 -14.68 4.98 15.73
CA PRO A 329 -14.28 5.13 14.34
C PRO A 329 -13.82 6.55 13.98
N MET A 330 -14.51 7.59 14.48
CA MET A 330 -14.13 8.99 14.23
C MET A 330 -12.77 9.32 14.84
N LEU A 331 -12.48 8.82 16.05
CA LEU A 331 -11.16 8.99 16.69
C LEU A 331 -10.06 8.35 15.86
N LEU A 332 -10.26 7.10 15.43
CA LEU A 332 -9.29 6.39 14.61
C LEU A 332 -9.02 7.11 13.28
N GLN A 333 -10.06 7.68 12.65
CA GLN A 333 -9.92 8.47 11.43
C GLN A 333 -9.17 9.79 11.69
N ALA A 334 -9.44 10.47 12.80
CA ALA A 334 -8.75 11.70 13.19
C ALA A 334 -7.25 11.44 13.44
N GLU A 335 -6.92 10.41 14.21
CA GLU A 335 -5.53 9.98 14.44
C GLU A 335 -4.82 9.62 13.13
N GLY A 336 -5.49 8.89 12.24
CA GLY A 336 -4.98 8.55 10.90
C GLY A 336 -4.69 9.80 10.04
N THR A 337 -5.59 10.79 10.07
CA THR A 337 -5.43 12.06 9.36
C THR A 337 -4.19 12.82 9.85
N LEU A 338 -4.00 12.93 11.18
CA LEU A 338 -2.83 13.61 11.75
C LEU A 338 -1.54 12.83 11.49
N ALA A 339 -1.59 11.50 11.53
CA ALA A 339 -0.41 10.68 11.19
C ALA A 339 0.01 10.88 9.72
N GLN A 340 -0.95 10.97 8.78
CA GLN A 340 -0.66 11.29 7.38
C GLN A 340 -0.10 12.71 7.22
N ALA A 341 -0.63 13.70 7.93
CA ALA A 341 -0.14 15.07 7.90
C ALA A 341 1.32 15.16 8.39
N ARG A 342 1.63 14.56 9.55
CA ARG A 342 3.01 14.48 10.08
C ARG A 342 3.96 13.78 9.11
N ALA A 343 3.55 12.66 8.54
CA ALA A 343 4.35 11.94 7.53
C ALA A 343 4.63 12.80 6.28
N ALA A 344 3.70 13.70 5.94
CA ALA A 344 3.84 14.66 4.83
C ALA A 344 4.69 15.89 5.20
N GLY A 345 5.19 16.00 6.44
CA GLY A 345 5.97 17.15 6.92
C GLY A 345 5.13 18.36 7.32
N VAL A 346 3.82 18.15 7.56
CA VAL A 346 2.95 19.22 8.08
C VAL A 346 3.01 19.23 9.60
N ASP A 347 3.28 20.37 10.20
CA ASP A 347 3.28 20.56 11.67
C ASP A 347 1.86 20.45 12.21
N VAL A 348 1.61 19.42 13.06
CA VAL A 348 0.30 19.15 13.68
C VAL A 348 0.47 18.47 15.04
#